data_dd5c0e3dbdfc2d7841a74b2cbe1d6e0e
#
_entry.id   dd5c0e3dbdfc2d7841a74b2cbe1d6e0e
#
_cell.length_a   1.000
_cell.length_b   1.000
_cell.length_c   1.000
_cell.angle_alpha   90.00
_cell.angle_beta   90.00
_cell.angle_gamma   90.00
#
_symmetry.space_group_name_H-M   'P 1'
#
loop_
_entity.id
_entity.type
_entity.pdbx_description
1 polymer ?
#
loop_
_entity_poly.entity_id
_entity_poly.type
_entity_poly.pdbx_seq_one_letter_code
_entity_poly.pdbx_strand_id
1 'polypeptide(L)'
;CDEPLEESIFNKIALFCNVKPDCVIENITLPTLYQAPLMLEKSNFSNVVCRELNIVTDKKPDLSEWEEMLSRINNRTKKCTIALCGKYVALHDAYLSVAEALRHGGYENSADVEIKWVDCELLTKYKVDELLGDVDGILVPGGFGNRGIEGKIMAAKYAREHDIPYLGICLGMQTAVIEYARDVLGYADANSGEFTPEGKHNVIDLMPEQEGIEDMGGTMRLGAYPCVIKPDSLMAKAYGQHEISERHRHRYEFNNDFREEIENAGMKITGTSPNGLLVEAVEVPDNRFFVAVQYHPEFKSRPNRAHPLFREFIKASLEK
;
A
#
# COMPACT_ATOMS: atom_id res chain seq x y z
N CYS A 1 4.20 -8.44 28.70
CA CYS A 1 3.78 -7.82 29.98
C CYS A 1 3.92 -6.30 29.88
N ASP A 2 3.10 -5.60 30.69
CA ASP A 2 3.06 -4.13 30.65
C ASP A 2 4.13 -3.49 31.52
N GLU A 3 4.66 -4.26 32.51
CA GLU A 3 5.71 -3.82 33.41
C GLU A 3 6.86 -4.83 33.45
N PRO A 4 8.10 -4.39 33.76
CA PRO A 4 9.23 -5.27 33.96
C PRO A 4 8.97 -6.30 35.06
N LEU A 5 9.43 -7.53 34.85
CA LEU A 5 9.25 -8.63 35.79
C LEU A 5 10.38 -8.65 36.83
N GLU A 6 10.06 -9.09 38.05
CA GLU A 6 11.06 -9.34 39.08
C GLU A 6 11.92 -10.58 38.75
N GLU A 7 13.19 -10.57 39.15
CA GLU A 7 14.15 -11.66 38.93
C GLU A 7 13.64 -13.03 39.44
N SER A 8 12.88 -13.03 40.52
CA SER A 8 12.25 -14.23 41.07
C SER A 8 11.30 -14.95 40.08
N ILE A 9 10.66 -14.18 39.21
CA ILE A 9 9.74 -14.70 38.18
C ILE A 9 10.52 -15.40 37.06
N PHE A 10 11.65 -14.83 36.62
CA PHE A 10 12.53 -15.46 35.62
C PHE A 10 13.03 -16.82 36.10
N ASN A 11 13.50 -16.91 37.31
CA ASN A 11 13.95 -18.16 37.91
C ASN A 11 12.82 -19.20 38.01
N LYS A 12 11.63 -18.77 38.38
CA LYS A 12 10.45 -19.64 38.47
C LYS A 12 10.05 -20.17 37.10
N ILE A 13 9.99 -19.31 36.08
CA ILE A 13 9.69 -19.72 34.70
C ILE A 13 10.76 -20.70 34.19
N ALA A 14 12.03 -20.39 34.39
CA ALA A 14 13.14 -21.24 33.99
C ALA A 14 13.01 -22.66 34.59
N LEU A 15 12.70 -22.74 35.89
CA LEU A 15 12.49 -24.00 36.58
C LEU A 15 11.30 -24.80 35.99
N PHE A 16 10.15 -24.17 35.79
CA PHE A 16 8.97 -24.85 35.24
C PHE A 16 9.13 -25.25 33.77
N CYS A 17 9.82 -24.45 32.99
CA CYS A 17 10.09 -24.73 31.57
C CYS A 17 11.33 -25.61 31.34
N ASN A 18 12.05 -25.96 32.40
CA ASN A 18 13.29 -26.74 32.34
C ASN A 18 14.33 -26.12 31.36
N VAL A 19 14.50 -24.81 31.46
CA VAL A 19 15.49 -24.04 30.69
C VAL A 19 16.42 -23.28 31.66
N LYS A 20 17.55 -22.78 31.13
CA LYS A 20 18.43 -21.91 31.92
C LYS A 20 17.74 -20.56 32.18
N PRO A 21 18.01 -19.90 33.33
CA PRO A 21 17.42 -18.59 33.62
C PRO A 21 17.65 -17.52 32.54
N ASP A 22 18.81 -17.52 31.92
CA ASP A 22 19.17 -16.61 30.82
C ASP A 22 18.46 -16.89 29.49
N CYS A 23 17.78 -18.04 29.39
CA CYS A 23 16.90 -18.36 28.25
C CYS A 23 15.48 -17.78 28.43
N VAL A 24 15.17 -17.23 29.59
CA VAL A 24 13.90 -16.53 29.84
C VAL A 24 14.12 -15.04 29.53
N ILE A 25 13.54 -14.57 28.44
CA ILE A 25 13.72 -13.21 27.97
C ILE A 25 12.39 -12.48 28.05
N GLU A 26 12.43 -11.32 28.68
CA GLU A 26 11.25 -10.48 28.85
C GLU A 26 10.86 -9.80 27.54
N ASN A 27 9.55 -9.75 27.27
CA ASN A 27 8.95 -8.97 26.20
C ASN A 27 7.89 -8.06 26.82
N ILE A 28 8.26 -6.80 27.03
CA ILE A 28 7.36 -5.76 27.57
C ILE A 28 6.63 -5.01 26.45
N THR A 29 5.52 -4.38 26.80
CA THR A 29 4.82 -3.46 25.89
C THR A 29 5.67 -2.25 25.60
N LEU A 30 5.91 -1.98 24.31
CA LEU A 30 6.80 -0.93 23.84
C LEU A 30 5.99 0.18 23.17
N PRO A 31 6.44 1.44 23.18
CA PRO A 31 5.79 2.55 22.47
C PRO A 31 5.62 2.30 20.97
N THR A 32 6.55 1.56 20.37
CA THR A 32 6.45 1.04 19.01
C THR A 32 6.99 -0.39 18.96
N LEU A 33 6.32 -1.26 18.22
CA LEU A 33 6.75 -2.65 18.01
C LEU A 33 8.19 -2.73 17.43
N TYR A 34 8.60 -1.71 16.68
CA TYR A 34 9.93 -1.64 16.08
C TYR A 34 11.07 -1.46 17.08
N GLN A 35 10.79 -1.19 18.36
CA GLN A 35 11.82 -1.21 19.42
C GLN A 35 12.15 -2.62 19.91
N ALA A 36 11.33 -3.62 19.58
CA ALA A 36 11.50 -4.98 20.08
C ALA A 36 12.89 -5.60 19.77
N PRO A 37 13.48 -5.47 18.56
CA PRO A 37 14.81 -6.00 18.28
C PRO A 37 15.88 -5.46 19.24
N LEU A 38 15.86 -4.15 19.53
CA LEU A 38 16.80 -3.55 20.47
C LEU A 38 16.60 -4.01 21.92
N MET A 39 15.34 -4.15 22.32
CA MET A 39 14.99 -4.66 23.66
C MET A 39 15.48 -6.10 23.83
N LEU A 40 15.23 -6.96 22.84
CA LEU A 40 15.68 -8.36 22.88
C LEU A 40 17.19 -8.46 22.93
N GLU A 41 17.91 -7.63 22.14
CA GLU A 41 19.38 -7.65 22.13
C GLU A 41 19.99 -7.15 23.45
N LYS A 42 19.36 -6.18 24.12
CA LYS A 42 19.75 -5.77 25.51
C LYS A 42 19.69 -6.95 26.47
N SER A 43 18.80 -7.91 26.26
CA SER A 43 18.67 -9.15 27.04
C SER A 43 19.61 -10.26 26.54
N ASN A 44 20.58 -9.95 25.69
CA ASN A 44 21.55 -10.90 25.15
C ASN A 44 20.95 -12.03 24.30
N PHE A 45 19.80 -11.75 23.66
CA PHE A 45 18.98 -12.73 22.91
C PHE A 45 19.79 -13.47 21.84
N SER A 46 20.56 -12.74 21.02
CA SER A 46 21.34 -13.33 19.91
C SER A 46 22.35 -14.36 20.41
N ASN A 47 23.08 -14.06 21.50
CA ASN A 47 24.06 -14.99 22.07
C ASN A 47 23.38 -16.23 22.69
N VAL A 48 22.23 -16.05 23.36
CA VAL A 48 21.45 -17.16 23.92
C VAL A 48 21.00 -18.09 22.79
N VAL A 49 20.42 -17.55 21.73
CA VAL A 49 19.95 -18.33 20.56
C VAL A 49 21.14 -19.08 19.90
N CYS A 50 22.25 -18.41 19.64
CA CYS A 50 23.42 -19.02 19.06
C CYS A 50 23.94 -20.18 19.90
N ARG A 51 24.03 -19.97 21.23
CA ARG A 51 24.45 -21.02 22.16
C ARG A 51 23.52 -22.24 22.14
N GLU A 52 22.22 -22.02 22.27
CA GLU A 52 21.24 -23.13 22.34
C GLU A 52 21.12 -23.89 21.01
N LEU A 53 21.37 -23.21 19.89
CA LEU A 53 21.40 -23.82 18.54
C LEU A 53 22.79 -24.35 18.15
N ASN A 54 23.81 -24.27 19.01
CA ASN A 54 25.19 -24.63 18.72
C ASN A 54 25.80 -23.91 17.50
N ILE A 55 25.38 -22.67 17.28
CA ILE A 55 25.93 -21.81 16.22
C ILE A 55 27.18 -21.11 16.77
N VAL A 56 28.34 -21.43 16.18
CA VAL A 56 29.59 -20.76 16.54
C VAL A 56 29.77 -19.51 15.70
N THR A 57 29.74 -18.36 16.32
CA THR A 57 29.96 -17.06 15.67
C THR A 57 30.60 -16.06 16.65
N ASP A 58 31.50 -15.24 16.14
CA ASP A 58 32.06 -14.08 16.82
C ASP A 58 31.45 -12.74 16.37
N LYS A 59 30.51 -12.81 15.39
CA LYS A 59 29.81 -11.64 14.90
C LYS A 59 28.79 -11.14 15.91
N LYS A 60 28.81 -9.82 16.14
CA LYS A 60 27.75 -9.13 16.89
C LYS A 60 26.67 -8.65 15.93
N PRO A 61 25.40 -8.62 16.34
CA PRO A 61 24.34 -8.01 15.56
C PRO A 61 24.65 -6.53 15.28
N ASP A 62 24.52 -6.11 14.03
CA ASP A 62 24.58 -4.71 13.66
C ASP A 62 23.12 -4.20 13.53
N LEU A 63 22.72 -3.34 14.45
CA LEU A 63 21.38 -2.74 14.51
C LEU A 63 21.41 -1.24 14.18
N SER A 64 22.49 -0.72 13.61
CA SER A 64 22.65 0.71 13.31
C SER A 64 21.56 1.27 12.42
N GLU A 65 21.22 0.60 11.31
CA GLU A 65 20.09 1.00 10.46
C GLU A 65 18.74 1.00 11.20
N TRP A 66 18.58 0.08 12.15
CA TRP A 66 17.38 -0.02 12.96
C TRP A 66 17.28 1.11 13.98
N GLU A 67 18.41 1.50 14.58
CA GLU A 67 18.50 2.65 15.49
C GLU A 67 18.22 3.96 14.75
N GLU A 68 18.75 4.14 13.53
CA GLU A 68 18.45 5.30 12.69
C GLU A 68 16.96 5.38 12.34
N MET A 69 16.34 4.26 11.98
CA MET A 69 14.89 4.18 11.73
C MET A 69 14.10 4.59 12.97
N LEU A 70 14.44 4.06 14.14
CA LEU A 70 13.79 4.44 15.40
C LEU A 70 13.99 5.91 15.75
N SER A 71 15.16 6.46 15.45
CA SER A 71 15.39 7.90 15.60
C SER A 71 14.42 8.72 14.72
N ARG A 72 14.23 8.33 13.45
CA ARG A 72 13.22 8.97 12.58
C ARG A 72 11.80 8.84 13.12
N ILE A 73 11.43 7.64 13.62
CA ILE A 73 10.10 7.40 14.23
C ILE A 73 9.88 8.31 15.45
N ASN A 74 10.89 8.47 16.32
CA ASN A 74 10.76 9.24 17.56
C ASN A 74 10.79 10.77 17.34
N ASN A 75 11.41 11.23 16.26
CA ASN A 75 11.62 12.64 15.96
C ASN A 75 10.71 13.18 14.85
N ARG A 76 9.52 12.60 14.66
CA ARG A 76 8.54 13.12 13.70
C ARG A 76 8.07 14.51 14.10
N THR A 77 8.07 15.43 13.14
CA THR A 77 7.71 16.84 13.36
C THR A 77 6.54 17.31 12.51
N LYS A 78 6.19 16.54 11.48
CA LYS A 78 5.10 16.82 10.55
C LYS A 78 3.91 15.91 10.85
N LYS A 79 2.73 16.31 10.36
CA LYS A 79 1.52 15.48 10.44
C LYS A 79 0.73 15.61 9.14
N CYS A 80 0.16 14.51 8.68
CA CYS A 80 -0.83 14.50 7.60
C CYS A 80 -1.93 13.49 7.88
N THR A 81 -3.11 13.75 7.33
CA THR A 81 -4.29 12.88 7.42
C THR A 81 -4.56 12.25 6.06
N ILE A 82 -4.53 10.93 5.98
CA ILE A 82 -4.80 10.18 4.76
C ILE A 82 -6.13 9.46 4.87
N ALA A 83 -7.06 9.76 3.94
CA ALA A 83 -8.28 8.98 3.80
C ALA A 83 -7.96 7.63 3.16
N LEU A 84 -8.19 6.53 3.89
CA LEU A 84 -8.19 5.18 3.33
C LEU A 84 -9.63 4.81 2.99
N CYS A 85 -9.96 4.90 1.68
CA CYS A 85 -11.31 4.69 1.16
C CYS A 85 -11.52 3.22 0.79
N GLY A 86 -12.07 2.44 1.72
CA GLY A 86 -12.25 1.00 1.59
C GLY A 86 -13.66 0.52 1.93
N LYS A 87 -13.89 -0.79 1.82
CA LYS A 87 -15.18 -1.43 2.18
C LYS A 87 -15.14 -2.24 3.47
N TYR A 88 -13.96 -2.48 4.02
CA TYR A 88 -13.75 -3.24 5.26
C TYR A 88 -13.16 -2.38 6.37
N VAL A 89 -13.49 -1.09 6.37
CA VAL A 89 -12.90 -0.10 7.29
C VAL A 89 -13.28 -0.31 8.76
N ALA A 90 -14.35 -1.05 9.04
CA ALA A 90 -14.69 -1.44 10.40
C ALA A 90 -13.73 -2.52 10.97
N LEU A 91 -13.01 -3.25 10.10
CA LEU A 91 -12.01 -4.24 10.47
C LEU A 91 -10.64 -3.77 9.94
N HIS A 92 -9.93 -2.99 10.73
CA HIS A 92 -8.68 -2.36 10.35
C HIS A 92 -7.60 -3.36 9.87
N ASP A 93 -7.61 -4.58 10.42
CA ASP A 93 -6.69 -5.66 10.05
C ASP A 93 -6.80 -6.06 8.57
N ALA A 94 -7.96 -5.84 7.93
CA ALA A 94 -8.14 -6.09 6.51
C ALA A 94 -7.20 -5.24 5.63
N TYR A 95 -6.74 -4.11 6.14
CA TYR A 95 -5.84 -3.18 5.46
C TYR A 95 -4.52 -2.98 6.20
N LEU A 96 -4.13 -3.91 7.07
CA LEU A 96 -2.93 -3.77 7.91
C LEU A 96 -1.68 -3.43 7.09
N SER A 97 -1.44 -4.16 5.98
CA SER A 97 -0.26 -3.90 5.13
C SER A 97 -0.27 -2.50 4.50
N VAL A 98 -1.45 -1.99 4.12
CA VAL A 98 -1.60 -0.64 3.56
C VAL A 98 -1.36 0.40 4.65
N ALA A 99 -1.94 0.20 5.84
CA ALA A 99 -1.78 1.10 6.99
C ALA A 99 -0.30 1.18 7.43
N GLU A 100 0.38 0.03 7.49
CA GLU A 100 1.82 0.00 7.80
C GLU A 100 2.65 0.68 6.69
N ALA A 101 2.33 0.45 5.41
CA ALA A 101 3.03 1.09 4.31
C ALA A 101 2.87 2.62 4.31
N LEU A 102 1.69 3.14 4.69
CA LEU A 102 1.47 4.57 4.91
C LEU A 102 2.36 5.11 6.04
N ARG A 103 2.42 4.40 7.18
CA ARG A 103 3.30 4.78 8.30
C ARG A 103 4.77 4.74 7.91
N HIS A 104 5.20 3.72 7.14
CA HIS A 104 6.57 3.64 6.63
C HIS A 104 6.92 4.87 5.76
N GLY A 105 6.02 5.29 4.87
CA GLY A 105 6.15 6.53 4.10
C GLY A 105 6.26 7.75 5.01
N GLY A 106 5.48 7.78 6.10
CA GLY A 106 5.55 8.81 7.14
C GLY A 106 6.91 8.87 7.81
N TYR A 107 7.49 7.74 8.19
CA TYR A 107 8.79 7.68 8.87
C TYR A 107 9.92 8.27 8.02
N GLU A 108 9.94 7.99 6.72
CA GLU A 108 10.93 8.58 5.82
C GLU A 108 10.74 10.08 5.57
N ASN A 109 9.51 10.58 5.70
CA ASN A 109 9.17 12.00 5.57
C ASN A 109 9.16 12.77 6.92
N SER A 110 9.57 12.13 8.01
CA SER A 110 9.50 12.67 9.38
C SER A 110 8.08 13.13 9.77
N ALA A 111 7.08 12.37 9.32
CA ALA A 111 5.67 12.67 9.50
C ALA A 111 4.94 11.60 10.32
N ASP A 112 4.00 12.05 11.13
CA ASP A 112 2.96 11.22 11.72
C ASP A 112 1.78 11.16 10.76
N VAL A 113 1.38 9.94 10.37
CA VAL A 113 0.30 9.70 9.41
C VAL A 113 -0.93 9.24 10.18
N GLU A 114 -1.92 10.11 10.23
CA GLU A 114 -3.25 9.77 10.72
C GLU A 114 -4.07 9.15 9.58
N ILE A 115 -4.64 7.98 9.82
CA ILE A 115 -5.47 7.29 8.84
C ILE A 115 -6.94 7.54 9.17
N LYS A 116 -7.62 8.29 8.30
CA LYS A 116 -9.07 8.46 8.33
C LYS A 116 -9.71 7.31 7.55
N TRP A 117 -10.35 6.41 8.26
CA TRP A 117 -11.01 5.23 7.69
C TRP A 117 -12.35 5.64 7.09
N VAL A 118 -12.48 5.58 5.78
CA VAL A 118 -13.66 6.02 5.04
C VAL A 118 -14.35 4.83 4.36
N ASP A 119 -15.58 4.55 4.77
CA ASP A 119 -16.40 3.54 4.11
C ASP A 119 -16.90 4.06 2.75
N CYS A 120 -16.46 3.40 1.68
CA CYS A 120 -16.86 3.77 0.33
C CYS A 120 -18.37 3.66 0.07
N GLU A 121 -19.11 2.86 0.84
CA GLU A 121 -20.57 2.79 0.70
C GLU A 121 -21.26 4.08 1.19
N LEU A 122 -20.57 4.87 2.01
CA LEU A 122 -21.05 6.17 2.50
C LEU A 122 -20.65 7.35 1.59
N LEU A 123 -19.67 7.15 0.70
CA LEU A 123 -19.22 8.18 -0.22
C LEU A 123 -20.26 8.40 -1.32
N THR A 124 -20.98 9.50 -1.19
CA THR A 124 -21.96 9.97 -2.16
C THR A 124 -21.68 11.43 -2.48
N LYS A 125 -22.26 11.95 -3.58
CA LYS A 125 -22.12 13.37 -3.95
C LYS A 125 -22.56 14.36 -2.86
N TYR A 126 -23.34 13.93 -1.87
CA TYR A 126 -23.82 14.77 -0.77
C TYR A 126 -22.93 14.70 0.47
N LYS A 127 -22.07 13.68 0.57
CA LYS A 127 -21.20 13.45 1.73
C LYS A 127 -19.72 13.49 1.44
N VAL A 128 -19.35 13.60 0.17
CA VAL A 128 -17.93 13.54 -0.22
C VAL A 128 -17.12 14.66 0.42
N ASP A 129 -17.63 15.90 0.44
CA ASP A 129 -16.94 17.03 1.07
C ASP A 129 -16.81 16.86 2.59
N GLU A 130 -17.85 16.33 3.26
CA GLU A 130 -17.81 16.04 4.69
C GLU A 130 -16.75 14.99 5.03
N LEU A 131 -16.63 13.97 4.17
CA LEU A 131 -15.75 12.83 4.43
C LEU A 131 -14.32 13.04 3.95
N LEU A 132 -14.10 13.82 2.89
CA LEU A 132 -12.79 13.98 2.24
C LEU A 132 -12.26 15.42 2.24
N GLY A 133 -13.05 16.41 2.65
CA GLY A 133 -12.67 17.83 2.55
C GLY A 133 -11.55 18.29 3.50
N ASP A 134 -11.23 17.50 4.52
CA ASP A 134 -10.23 17.79 5.54
C ASP A 134 -8.98 16.92 5.47
N VAL A 135 -8.83 16.10 4.41
CA VAL A 135 -7.70 15.18 4.28
C VAL A 135 -6.59 15.74 3.39
N ASP A 136 -5.36 15.32 3.66
CA ASP A 136 -4.17 15.73 2.92
C ASP A 136 -3.84 14.78 1.76
N GLY A 137 -4.44 13.60 1.73
CA GLY A 137 -4.29 12.61 0.66
C GLY A 137 -5.38 11.54 0.70
N ILE A 138 -5.62 10.91 -0.44
CA ILE A 138 -6.65 9.87 -0.61
C ILE A 138 -5.99 8.60 -1.15
N LEU A 139 -6.18 7.49 -0.45
CA LEU A 139 -5.75 6.16 -0.87
C LEU A 139 -6.96 5.26 -1.09
N VAL A 140 -7.06 4.67 -2.28
CA VAL A 140 -8.06 3.64 -2.61
C VAL A 140 -7.36 2.29 -2.73
N PRO A 141 -7.57 1.37 -1.77
CA PRO A 141 -6.91 0.08 -1.75
C PRO A 141 -7.54 -0.93 -2.70
N GLY A 142 -6.84 -2.05 -2.90
CA GLY A 142 -7.36 -3.22 -3.61
C GLY A 142 -8.62 -3.81 -2.98
N GLY A 143 -9.26 -4.71 -3.72
CA GLY A 143 -10.46 -5.42 -3.31
C GLY A 143 -11.09 -6.18 -4.47
N PHE A 144 -12.14 -6.94 -4.21
CA PHE A 144 -12.90 -7.73 -5.19
C PHE A 144 -14.40 -7.48 -5.03
N GLY A 145 -15.17 -7.66 -6.11
CA GLY A 145 -16.61 -7.54 -6.12
C GLY A 145 -17.10 -6.10 -6.08
N ASN A 146 -18.40 -5.92 -6.33
CA ASN A 146 -19.03 -4.64 -6.67
C ASN A 146 -19.37 -3.72 -5.48
N ARG A 147 -19.25 -4.19 -4.22
CA ARG A 147 -19.59 -3.40 -3.03
C ARG A 147 -18.66 -2.20 -2.87
N GLY A 148 -19.22 -0.99 -2.77
CA GLY A 148 -18.50 0.26 -2.56
C GLY A 148 -17.73 0.79 -3.79
N ILE A 149 -17.96 0.25 -5.01
CA ILE A 149 -17.27 0.66 -6.24
C ILE A 149 -17.57 2.11 -6.57
N GLU A 150 -18.82 2.54 -6.55
CA GLU A 150 -19.20 3.93 -6.87
C GLU A 150 -18.57 4.93 -5.89
N GLY A 151 -18.44 4.56 -4.62
CA GLY A 151 -17.73 5.40 -3.65
C GLY A 151 -16.22 5.48 -3.91
N LYS A 152 -15.58 4.41 -4.40
CA LYS A 152 -14.17 4.44 -4.82
C LYS A 152 -13.97 5.31 -6.06
N ILE A 153 -14.87 5.25 -7.03
CA ILE A 153 -14.91 6.13 -8.21
C ILE A 153 -15.07 7.58 -7.76
N MET A 154 -15.99 7.84 -6.82
CA MET A 154 -16.20 9.17 -6.24
C MET A 154 -14.94 9.69 -5.51
N ALA A 155 -14.22 8.84 -4.80
CA ALA A 155 -12.97 9.20 -4.13
C ALA A 155 -11.88 9.60 -5.13
N ALA A 156 -11.74 8.86 -6.24
CA ALA A 156 -10.80 9.18 -7.31
C ALA A 156 -11.17 10.51 -8.00
N LYS A 157 -12.46 10.72 -8.28
CA LYS A 157 -12.99 11.98 -8.82
C LYS A 157 -12.68 13.16 -7.93
N TYR A 158 -12.99 13.03 -6.66
CA TYR A 158 -12.76 14.08 -5.67
C TYR A 158 -11.27 14.46 -5.60
N ALA A 159 -10.39 13.46 -5.55
CA ALA A 159 -8.95 13.67 -5.54
C ALA A 159 -8.48 14.43 -6.79
N ARG A 160 -8.92 14.02 -7.98
CA ARG A 160 -8.54 14.63 -9.26
C ARG A 160 -9.04 16.07 -9.38
N GLU A 161 -10.31 16.33 -9.06
CA GLU A 161 -10.93 17.65 -9.21
C GLU A 161 -10.42 18.69 -8.18
N HIS A 162 -9.95 18.24 -7.00
CA HIS A 162 -9.47 19.11 -5.93
C HIS A 162 -7.94 19.13 -5.77
N ASP A 163 -7.20 18.49 -6.71
CA ASP A 163 -5.74 18.34 -6.65
C ASP A 163 -5.24 17.77 -5.29
N ILE A 164 -6.00 16.83 -4.72
CA ILE A 164 -5.59 16.10 -3.53
C ILE A 164 -4.74 14.90 -3.97
N PRO A 165 -3.55 14.69 -3.39
CA PRO A 165 -2.73 13.51 -3.70
C PRO A 165 -3.52 12.21 -3.63
N TYR A 166 -3.42 11.41 -4.70
CA TYR A 166 -4.14 10.15 -4.85
C TYR A 166 -3.19 8.98 -5.08
N LEU A 167 -3.41 7.90 -4.34
CA LEU A 167 -2.75 6.62 -4.59
C LEU A 167 -3.80 5.51 -4.76
N GLY A 168 -3.94 5.00 -5.98
CA GLY A 168 -4.83 3.86 -6.31
C GLY A 168 -4.06 2.55 -6.37
N ILE A 169 -4.52 1.53 -5.64
CA ILE A 169 -3.87 0.20 -5.60
C ILE A 169 -4.84 -0.85 -6.16
N CYS A 170 -4.43 -1.58 -7.20
CA CYS A 170 -5.18 -2.67 -7.82
C CYS A 170 -6.59 -2.21 -8.23
N LEU A 171 -7.65 -2.57 -7.52
CA LEU A 171 -8.99 -2.06 -7.75
C LEU A 171 -9.06 -0.52 -7.68
N GLY A 172 -8.18 0.12 -6.89
CA GLY A 172 -8.07 1.58 -6.83
C GLY A 172 -7.58 2.19 -8.15
N MET A 173 -6.69 1.53 -8.90
CA MET A 173 -6.36 1.93 -10.26
C MET A 173 -7.53 1.75 -11.20
N GLN A 174 -8.20 0.60 -11.13
CA GLN A 174 -9.34 0.29 -12.00
C GLN A 174 -10.47 1.32 -11.83
N THR A 175 -10.79 1.67 -10.59
CA THR A 175 -11.81 2.70 -10.29
C THR A 175 -11.39 4.11 -10.74
N ALA A 176 -10.10 4.44 -10.71
CA ALA A 176 -9.59 5.70 -11.24
C ALA A 176 -9.70 5.77 -12.78
N VAL A 177 -9.44 4.67 -13.48
CA VAL A 177 -9.64 4.57 -14.96
C VAL A 177 -11.12 4.68 -15.31
N ILE A 178 -12.00 4.02 -14.57
CA ILE A 178 -13.46 4.11 -14.77
C ILE A 178 -13.94 5.55 -14.54
N GLU A 179 -13.48 6.20 -13.46
CA GLU A 179 -13.78 7.60 -13.19
C GLU A 179 -13.39 8.49 -14.37
N TYR A 180 -12.15 8.34 -14.83
CA TYR A 180 -11.62 9.17 -15.91
C TYR A 180 -12.38 8.98 -17.22
N ALA A 181 -12.76 7.74 -17.54
CA ALA A 181 -13.59 7.45 -18.69
C ALA A 181 -15.01 8.05 -18.58
N ARG A 182 -15.60 8.05 -17.39
CA ARG A 182 -16.92 8.63 -17.15
C ARG A 182 -16.92 10.15 -17.21
N ASP A 183 -16.02 10.77 -16.48
CA ASP A 183 -16.08 12.20 -16.20
C ASP A 183 -15.22 13.05 -17.16
N VAL A 184 -14.21 12.46 -17.80
CA VAL A 184 -13.36 13.18 -18.77
C VAL A 184 -13.69 12.81 -20.22
N LEU A 185 -13.84 11.51 -20.53
CA LEU A 185 -14.23 11.06 -21.88
C LEU A 185 -15.74 11.14 -22.13
N GLY A 186 -16.57 11.22 -21.06
CA GLY A 186 -18.04 11.29 -21.19
C GLY A 186 -18.72 9.94 -21.40
N TYR A 187 -18.05 8.82 -21.17
CA TYR A 187 -18.63 7.49 -21.23
C TYR A 187 -19.37 7.16 -19.93
N ALA A 188 -20.57 7.72 -19.75
CA ALA A 188 -21.33 7.63 -18.50
C ALA A 188 -21.59 6.18 -18.02
N ASP A 189 -21.54 5.20 -18.92
CA ASP A 189 -21.68 3.76 -18.65
C ASP A 189 -20.34 3.02 -18.50
N ALA A 190 -19.20 3.73 -18.53
CA ALA A 190 -17.89 3.11 -18.37
C ALA A 190 -17.81 2.31 -17.07
N ASN A 191 -17.30 1.08 -17.16
CA ASN A 191 -17.26 0.16 -16.03
C ASN A 191 -16.17 -0.91 -16.22
N SER A 192 -16.19 -1.90 -15.33
CA SER A 192 -15.42 -3.13 -15.44
C SER A 192 -16.31 -4.29 -15.88
N GLY A 193 -15.80 -5.17 -16.74
CA GLY A 193 -16.43 -6.44 -17.06
C GLY A 193 -16.67 -7.34 -15.84
N GLU A 194 -15.98 -7.11 -14.72
CA GLU A 194 -16.27 -7.78 -13.45
C GLU A 194 -17.67 -7.46 -12.93
N PHE A 195 -18.17 -6.23 -13.16
CA PHE A 195 -19.42 -5.74 -12.60
C PHE A 195 -20.52 -5.67 -13.65
N THR A 196 -20.17 -5.45 -14.91
CA THR A 196 -21.09 -5.32 -16.04
C THR A 196 -20.56 -6.08 -17.25
N PRO A 197 -20.66 -7.43 -17.30
CA PRO A 197 -20.06 -8.22 -18.38
C PRO A 197 -20.50 -7.82 -19.78
N GLU A 198 -21.75 -7.37 -19.93
CA GLU A 198 -22.32 -6.90 -21.21
C GLU A 198 -22.18 -5.38 -21.43
N GLY A 199 -21.33 -4.71 -20.65
CA GLY A 199 -21.12 -3.27 -20.72
C GLY A 199 -20.46 -2.84 -22.04
N LYS A 200 -20.94 -1.76 -22.66
CA LYS A 200 -20.38 -1.25 -23.91
C LYS A 200 -18.99 -0.63 -23.72
N HIS A 201 -18.78 0.08 -22.62
CA HIS A 201 -17.54 0.76 -22.32
C HIS A 201 -16.86 0.13 -21.10
N ASN A 202 -16.53 -1.17 -21.20
CA ASN A 202 -15.74 -1.86 -20.19
C ASN A 202 -14.26 -1.46 -20.36
N VAL A 203 -13.87 -0.36 -19.74
CA VAL A 203 -12.47 0.14 -19.76
C VAL A 203 -11.53 -0.72 -18.91
N ILE A 204 -12.09 -1.60 -18.10
CA ILE A 204 -11.42 -2.68 -17.36
C ILE A 204 -12.09 -3.98 -17.76
N ASP A 205 -11.32 -4.96 -18.26
CA ASP A 205 -11.88 -6.22 -18.72
C ASP A 205 -10.91 -7.40 -18.55
N LEU A 206 -11.40 -8.61 -18.88
CA LEU A 206 -10.53 -9.79 -18.98
C LEU A 206 -9.59 -9.66 -20.17
N MET A 207 -8.41 -10.23 -20.03
CA MET A 207 -7.54 -10.39 -21.20
C MET A 207 -8.07 -11.47 -22.13
N PRO A 208 -7.88 -11.35 -23.47
CA PRO A 208 -8.32 -12.37 -24.42
C PRO A 208 -7.82 -13.79 -24.10
N GLU A 209 -6.64 -13.91 -23.51
CA GLU A 209 -6.04 -15.18 -23.09
C GLU A 209 -6.72 -15.83 -21.87
N GLN A 210 -7.58 -15.08 -21.19
CA GLN A 210 -8.33 -15.51 -19.99
C GLN A 210 -9.79 -15.84 -20.31
N GLU A 211 -10.24 -15.56 -21.53
CA GLU A 211 -11.60 -15.88 -21.99
C GLU A 211 -11.75 -17.39 -22.14
N GLY A 212 -12.87 -17.95 -21.66
CA GLY A 212 -13.21 -19.36 -21.83
C GLY A 212 -12.56 -20.32 -20.84
N ILE A 213 -11.82 -19.85 -19.84
CA ILE A 213 -11.26 -20.70 -18.78
C ILE A 213 -12.30 -20.88 -17.67
N GLU A 214 -12.85 -22.10 -17.54
CA GLU A 214 -13.88 -22.43 -16.54
C GLU A 214 -13.32 -22.41 -15.10
N ASP A 215 -12.02 -22.62 -14.91
CA ASP A 215 -11.39 -22.70 -13.59
C ASP A 215 -10.90 -21.31 -13.16
N MET A 216 -11.77 -20.58 -12.48
CA MET A 216 -11.59 -19.18 -12.03
C MET A 216 -10.29 -18.94 -11.24
N GLY A 217 -9.74 -19.93 -10.57
CA GLY A 217 -8.48 -19.83 -9.81
C GLY A 217 -7.23 -19.77 -10.68
N GLY A 218 -7.26 -20.33 -11.89
CA GLY A 218 -6.11 -20.42 -12.80
C GLY A 218 -5.84 -19.16 -13.63
N THR A 219 -6.78 -18.23 -13.68
CA THR A 219 -6.68 -17.02 -14.53
C THR A 219 -6.13 -15.78 -13.79
N MET A 220 -5.83 -15.90 -12.52
CA MET A 220 -5.35 -14.79 -11.71
C MET A 220 -3.85 -14.54 -11.94
N ARG A 221 -3.47 -13.31 -12.22
CA ARG A 221 -2.07 -12.88 -12.11
C ARG A 221 -1.69 -12.83 -10.64
N LEU A 222 -0.87 -13.78 -10.20
CA LEU A 222 -0.48 -13.95 -8.82
C LEU A 222 1.04 -14.02 -8.68
N GLY A 223 1.62 -13.18 -7.83
CA GLY A 223 3.06 -13.17 -7.57
C GLY A 223 3.77 -11.96 -8.16
N ALA A 224 5.09 -12.07 -8.30
CA ALA A 224 5.93 -10.98 -8.78
C ALA A 224 6.01 -10.97 -10.31
N TYR A 225 5.72 -9.80 -10.90
CA TYR A 225 5.84 -9.58 -12.34
C TYR A 225 6.65 -8.33 -12.64
N PRO A 226 7.40 -8.31 -13.75
CA PRO A 226 8.16 -7.15 -14.16
C PRO A 226 7.25 -6.05 -14.69
N CYS A 227 7.63 -4.78 -14.44
CA CYS A 227 7.00 -3.61 -14.99
C CYS A 227 8.08 -2.65 -15.52
N VAL A 228 7.87 -2.13 -16.73
CA VAL A 228 8.72 -1.10 -17.36
C VAL A 228 8.06 0.24 -17.13
N ILE A 229 8.81 1.16 -16.51
CA ILE A 229 8.35 2.50 -16.15
C ILE A 229 8.73 3.48 -17.29
N LYS A 230 7.76 4.31 -17.67
CA LYS A 230 7.97 5.38 -18.66
C LYS A 230 8.88 6.47 -18.08
N PRO A 231 9.93 6.91 -18.79
CA PRO A 231 10.75 8.05 -18.37
C PRO A 231 9.90 9.31 -18.13
N ASP A 232 10.41 10.22 -17.29
CA ASP A 232 9.79 11.52 -16.96
C ASP A 232 8.42 11.45 -16.26
N SER A 233 8.02 10.27 -15.77
CA SER A 233 6.82 10.07 -14.96
C SER A 233 7.09 10.32 -13.46
N LEU A 234 6.01 10.49 -12.68
CA LEU A 234 6.10 10.50 -11.20
C LEU A 234 6.64 9.17 -10.68
N MET A 235 6.25 8.07 -11.32
CA MET A 235 6.80 6.75 -10.99
C MET A 235 8.29 6.65 -11.22
N ALA A 236 8.81 7.15 -12.36
CA ALA A 236 10.25 7.14 -12.64
C ALA A 236 11.03 7.95 -11.58
N LYS A 237 10.48 9.08 -11.16
CA LYS A 237 11.06 9.89 -10.07
C LYS A 237 11.01 9.16 -8.73
N ALA A 238 9.91 8.49 -8.42
CA ALA A 238 9.73 7.75 -7.17
C ALA A 238 10.69 6.57 -7.04
N TYR A 239 10.74 5.72 -8.07
CA TYR A 239 11.55 4.49 -8.06
C TYR A 239 13.03 4.72 -8.36
N GLY A 240 13.37 5.76 -9.13
CA GLY A 240 14.76 6.03 -9.57
C GLY A 240 15.32 4.95 -10.51
N GLN A 241 14.47 4.14 -11.11
CA GLN A 241 14.82 3.05 -12.05
C GLN A 241 13.69 2.81 -13.05
N HIS A 242 14.02 2.24 -14.22
CA HIS A 242 13.05 2.04 -15.30
C HIS A 242 12.41 0.65 -15.31
N GLU A 243 13.05 -0.33 -14.71
CA GLU A 243 12.51 -1.69 -14.59
C GLU A 243 12.34 -2.04 -13.12
N ILE A 244 11.13 -2.48 -12.77
CA ILE A 244 10.78 -2.92 -11.43
C ILE A 244 10.10 -4.28 -11.50
N SER A 245 9.97 -4.94 -10.36
CA SER A 245 9.17 -6.15 -10.22
C SER A 245 8.26 -5.99 -9.03
N GLU A 246 6.95 -6.08 -9.24
CA GLU A 246 5.95 -5.85 -8.20
C GLU A 246 4.98 -7.03 -8.06
N ARG A 247 4.29 -7.11 -6.92
CA ARG A 247 3.39 -8.24 -6.61
C ARG A 247 1.98 -7.95 -7.10
N HIS A 248 1.41 -8.89 -7.84
CA HIS A 248 0.06 -8.83 -8.39
C HIS A 248 -0.88 -9.83 -7.72
N ARG A 249 -2.16 -9.49 -7.67
CA ARG A 249 -3.26 -10.37 -7.28
C ARG A 249 -4.56 -9.85 -7.90
N HIS A 250 -4.73 -10.04 -9.20
CA HIS A 250 -5.92 -9.59 -9.92
C HIS A 250 -6.16 -10.45 -11.16
N ARG A 251 -7.36 -10.31 -11.74
CA ARG A 251 -7.78 -10.98 -12.97
C ARG A 251 -8.09 -9.97 -14.06
N TYR A 252 -8.81 -8.91 -13.71
CA TYR A 252 -9.20 -7.86 -14.63
C TYR A 252 -8.06 -6.87 -14.82
N GLU A 253 -7.95 -6.36 -16.04
CA GLU A 253 -6.85 -5.50 -16.51
C GLU A 253 -7.43 -4.28 -17.20
N PHE A 254 -6.61 -3.27 -17.41
CA PHE A 254 -6.93 -2.14 -18.27
C PHE A 254 -7.22 -2.63 -19.71
N ASN A 255 -8.36 -2.23 -20.27
CA ASN A 255 -8.74 -2.60 -21.62
C ASN A 255 -8.03 -1.70 -22.66
N ASN A 256 -7.13 -2.29 -23.44
CA ASN A 256 -6.33 -1.57 -24.43
C ASN A 256 -7.14 -0.95 -25.59
N ASP A 257 -8.37 -1.36 -25.82
CA ASP A 257 -9.23 -0.75 -26.84
C ASP A 257 -9.52 0.73 -26.55
N PHE A 258 -9.48 1.12 -25.26
CA PHE A 258 -9.67 2.50 -24.81
C PHE A 258 -8.35 3.26 -24.55
N ARG A 259 -7.20 2.61 -24.76
CA ARG A 259 -5.90 3.16 -24.39
C ARG A 259 -5.58 4.49 -25.05
N GLU A 260 -5.74 4.55 -26.37
CA GLU A 260 -5.43 5.75 -27.14
C GLU A 260 -6.33 6.94 -26.74
N GLU A 261 -7.61 6.69 -26.52
CA GLU A 261 -8.57 7.72 -26.13
C GLU A 261 -8.26 8.27 -24.73
N ILE A 262 -7.96 7.38 -23.77
CA ILE A 262 -7.60 7.74 -22.40
C ILE A 262 -6.28 8.54 -22.36
N GLU A 263 -5.26 8.12 -23.12
CA GLU A 263 -3.98 8.85 -23.20
C GLU A 263 -4.13 10.22 -23.89
N ASN A 264 -4.96 10.30 -24.92
CA ASN A 264 -5.25 11.56 -25.62
C ASN A 264 -6.03 12.55 -24.75
N ALA A 265 -6.88 12.04 -23.85
CA ALA A 265 -7.62 12.87 -22.89
C ALA A 265 -6.77 13.37 -21.72
N GLY A 266 -5.53 12.87 -21.55
CA GLY A 266 -4.57 13.41 -20.56
C GLY A 266 -4.07 12.41 -19.52
N MET A 267 -4.79 11.33 -19.19
CA MET A 267 -4.24 10.29 -18.32
C MET A 267 -3.10 9.58 -19.03
N LYS A 268 -1.97 9.42 -18.36
CA LYS A 268 -0.77 8.80 -18.96
C LYS A 268 -0.57 7.39 -18.44
N ILE A 269 -0.29 6.46 -19.35
CA ILE A 269 0.18 5.13 -19.00
C ILE A 269 1.67 5.24 -18.71
N THR A 270 2.06 5.01 -17.46
CA THR A 270 3.43 5.23 -16.97
C THR A 270 4.13 3.95 -16.55
N GLY A 271 3.42 2.83 -16.48
CA GLY A 271 3.98 1.49 -16.30
C GLY A 271 3.30 0.47 -17.19
N THR A 272 4.10 -0.42 -17.79
CA THR A 272 3.59 -1.52 -18.62
C THR A 272 4.35 -2.80 -18.35
N SER A 273 3.76 -3.96 -18.72
CA SER A 273 4.51 -5.19 -18.87
C SER A 273 5.64 -5.03 -19.90
N PRO A 274 6.72 -5.86 -19.88
CA PRO A 274 7.86 -5.71 -20.80
C PRO A 274 7.50 -5.76 -22.28
N ASN A 275 6.43 -6.49 -22.66
CA ASN A 275 5.91 -6.53 -24.01
C ASN A 275 4.98 -5.35 -24.36
N GLY A 276 4.71 -4.45 -23.39
CA GLY A 276 3.85 -3.29 -23.56
C GLY A 276 2.35 -3.56 -23.62
N LEU A 277 1.91 -4.82 -23.46
CA LEU A 277 0.51 -5.22 -23.62
C LEU A 277 -0.34 -4.93 -22.38
N LEU A 278 0.23 -5.05 -21.17
CA LEU A 278 -0.50 -4.82 -19.94
C LEU A 278 -0.17 -3.47 -19.36
N VAL A 279 -1.19 -2.74 -18.94
CA VAL A 279 -1.06 -1.47 -18.24
C VAL A 279 -0.92 -1.72 -16.75
N GLU A 280 0.24 -1.40 -16.20
CA GLU A 280 0.59 -1.63 -14.80
C GLU A 280 0.43 -0.38 -13.92
N ALA A 281 0.47 0.80 -14.56
CA ALA A 281 0.34 2.07 -13.85
C ALA A 281 -0.16 3.19 -14.75
N VAL A 282 -0.95 4.09 -14.15
CA VAL A 282 -1.47 5.31 -14.77
C VAL A 282 -1.21 6.52 -13.88
N GLU A 283 -1.09 7.70 -14.51
CA GLU A 283 -0.93 8.99 -13.84
C GLU A 283 -1.82 10.05 -14.49
N VAL A 284 -2.28 11.02 -13.71
CA VAL A 284 -2.86 12.28 -14.21
C VAL A 284 -1.86 13.40 -13.95
N PRO A 285 -1.09 13.82 -14.97
CA PRO A 285 0.04 14.74 -14.79
C PRO A 285 -0.34 16.15 -14.34
N ASP A 286 -1.58 16.56 -14.57
CA ASP A 286 -2.09 17.88 -14.17
C ASP A 286 -2.32 17.98 -12.66
N ASN A 287 -2.37 16.83 -11.96
CA ASN A 287 -2.45 16.78 -10.52
C ASN A 287 -1.06 16.65 -9.88
N ARG A 288 -0.89 17.27 -8.72
CA ARG A 288 0.33 17.26 -7.91
C ARG A 288 0.90 15.85 -7.68
N PHE A 289 0.02 14.91 -7.37
CA PHE A 289 0.31 13.48 -7.27
C PHE A 289 -0.97 12.67 -7.51
N PHE A 290 -1.16 12.17 -8.70
CA PHE A 290 -2.24 11.22 -8.99
C PHE A 290 -1.62 10.00 -9.68
N VAL A 291 -1.35 8.98 -8.88
CA VAL A 291 -0.70 7.73 -9.32
C VAL A 291 -1.58 6.55 -8.95
N ALA A 292 -1.81 5.66 -9.89
CA ALA A 292 -2.54 4.43 -9.62
C ALA A 292 -1.86 3.23 -10.30
N VAL A 293 -1.79 2.12 -9.58
CA VAL A 293 -1.02 0.93 -9.97
C VAL A 293 -1.86 -0.34 -9.86
N GLN A 294 -1.68 -1.27 -10.80
CA GLN A 294 -2.41 -2.53 -10.83
C GLN A 294 -1.87 -3.55 -9.80
N TYR A 295 -0.63 -3.40 -9.41
CA TYR A 295 0.04 -4.25 -8.42
C TYR A 295 -0.18 -3.75 -6.98
N HIS A 296 0.40 -4.47 -6.01
CA HIS A 296 0.26 -4.27 -4.57
C HIS A 296 1.59 -3.81 -3.93
N PRO A 297 1.92 -2.51 -3.96
CA PRO A 297 3.18 -1.98 -3.43
C PRO A 297 3.29 -2.11 -1.90
N GLU A 298 2.16 -2.21 -1.19
CA GLU A 298 2.12 -2.36 0.26
C GLU A 298 2.86 -3.61 0.75
N PHE A 299 2.91 -4.67 -0.05
CA PHE A 299 3.61 -5.91 0.34
C PHE A 299 5.13 -5.83 0.27
N LYS A 300 5.68 -4.78 -0.33
CA LYS A 300 7.13 -4.55 -0.43
C LYS A 300 7.63 -3.40 0.45
N SER A 301 6.73 -2.69 1.12
CA SER A 301 7.08 -1.65 2.06
C SER A 301 7.64 -2.24 3.37
N ARG A 302 8.64 -1.59 3.93
CA ARG A 302 9.31 -1.98 5.19
C ARG A 302 9.54 -0.74 6.06
N PRO A 303 9.61 -0.89 7.39
CA PRO A 303 9.78 0.26 8.28
C PRO A 303 11.11 1.00 8.08
N ASN A 304 12.18 0.29 7.75
CA ASN A 304 13.50 0.87 7.45
C ASN A 304 13.69 1.25 5.97
N ARG A 305 12.76 0.89 5.10
CA ARG A 305 12.76 1.19 3.67
C ARG A 305 11.34 1.22 3.15
N ALA A 306 10.69 2.38 3.24
CA ALA A 306 9.35 2.57 2.71
C ALA A 306 9.32 2.31 1.20
N HIS A 307 8.22 1.73 0.73
CA HIS A 307 8.02 1.58 -0.71
C HIS A 307 7.97 2.96 -1.38
N PRO A 308 8.65 3.17 -2.53
CA PRO A 308 8.78 4.49 -3.16
C PRO A 308 7.46 5.24 -3.37
N LEU A 309 6.41 4.56 -3.80
CA LEU A 309 5.10 5.19 -4.03
C LEU A 309 4.47 5.70 -2.74
N PHE A 310 4.58 4.97 -1.64
CA PHE A 310 4.07 5.44 -0.34
C PHE A 310 4.91 6.63 0.18
N ARG A 311 6.23 6.60 -0.01
CA ARG A 311 7.10 7.71 0.36
C ARG A 311 6.72 8.99 -0.37
N GLU A 312 6.62 8.94 -1.70
CA GLU A 312 6.30 10.14 -2.51
C GLU A 312 4.84 10.57 -2.35
N PHE A 313 3.91 9.65 -2.17
CA PHE A 313 2.52 9.97 -1.85
C PHE A 313 2.40 10.76 -0.54
N ILE A 314 3.04 10.29 0.54
CA ILE A 314 3.05 11.03 1.82
C ILE A 314 3.78 12.37 1.67
N LYS A 315 4.89 12.42 0.91
CA LYS A 315 5.59 13.68 0.64
C LYS A 315 4.66 14.69 -0.02
N ALA A 316 3.96 14.30 -1.09
CA ALA A 316 3.00 15.16 -1.77
C ALA A 316 1.83 15.59 -0.86
N SER A 317 1.38 14.71 0.03
CA SER A 317 0.33 15.01 1.02
C SER A 317 0.77 16.02 2.10
N LEU A 318 2.06 16.21 2.29
CA LEU A 318 2.63 17.20 3.22
C LEU A 318 2.85 18.58 2.57
N GLU A 319 2.83 18.66 1.26
CA GLU A 319 3.00 19.89 0.48
C GLU A 319 1.61 20.50 0.25
N LYS A 320 1.27 21.56 1.01
CA LYS A 320 -0.02 22.29 0.90
C LYS A 320 0.05 23.41 -0.12
#